data_16df2297f1e0d1594ed8cda22fe40cd0
#
_entry.id   16df2297f1e0d1594ed8cda22fe40cd0
#
_cell.length_a   1.000
_cell.length_b   1.000
_cell.length_c   1.000
_cell.angle_alpha   90.00
_cell.angle_beta   90.00
_cell.angle_gamma   90.00
#
_symmetry.space_group_name_H-M   'P 1'
#
loop_
_entity.id
_entity.type
_entity.pdbx_description
1 polymer ?
#
loop_
_entity_poly.entity_id
_entity_poly.type
_entity_poly.pdbx_seq_one_letter_code
_entity_poly.pdbx_strand_id
1 'polypeptide(L)'
;MTRLDSVERAVADIAAGKAVIVIADEDRENEGDLIFAAEKATPEMVAFMVRYTSGYLCVPLDGAICDRLGLLPMYAVNQDKHGTAYTVTVDARNGIGTGISASDRATTMRLLADPTSVADDFTRPGHVVPLRAKDGGVLRRPGHTEAAVDLARMAGLQPAGAICEIVSQKDEGSMAHTDELRVFADEHGLALITIADLIEWRRKHEKHIERVAEARIPTRHGEFRAIGYTSIYEDVEHVALVRGEIAGPNADGDDVLVRVHSECLTGDVFGSRRCDCGPQLDAALAMVAREGRGVVLYMRGHEGRGIGLMHKLQAYQLQDAGADTVDANLKLGLPADARDYGIGAQILVDLGVRSMRLLTNNPAKRVGLDGYGLHIIERVPLPVRANAENIRYLMTKRDKLGHDLAGLDDFHESVHLPGEFGGAL
;
A
#
# COMPACT_ATOMS: atom_id res chain seq x y z
N MET A 1 -15.14 -11.65 -15.09
CA MET A 1 -14.19 -11.54 -13.95
C MET A 1 -14.10 -12.91 -13.30
N THR A 2 -12.92 -13.44 -13.10
CA THR A 2 -12.68 -14.70 -12.41
C THR A 2 -13.13 -14.61 -10.96
N ARG A 3 -13.83 -15.62 -10.45
CA ARG A 3 -14.30 -15.65 -9.06
C ARG A 3 -13.11 -15.86 -8.12
N LEU A 4 -12.81 -14.89 -7.27
CA LEU A 4 -11.83 -14.98 -6.19
C LEU A 4 -12.49 -15.43 -4.88
N ASP A 5 -11.72 -16.04 -4.01
CA ASP A 5 -12.12 -16.40 -2.66
C ASP A 5 -11.72 -15.29 -1.66
N SER A 6 -12.26 -15.32 -0.45
CA SER A 6 -11.89 -14.32 0.56
C SER A 6 -10.54 -14.62 1.21
N VAL A 7 -9.86 -13.57 1.68
CA VAL A 7 -8.59 -13.69 2.41
C VAL A 7 -8.78 -14.49 3.70
N GLU A 8 -9.93 -14.34 4.38
CA GLU A 8 -10.26 -15.10 5.60
C GLU A 8 -10.32 -16.61 5.33
N ARG A 9 -10.89 -17.02 4.17
CA ARG A 9 -10.89 -18.43 3.74
C ARG A 9 -9.46 -18.92 3.53
N ALA A 10 -8.63 -18.15 2.82
CA ALA A 10 -7.24 -18.52 2.56
C ALA A 10 -6.46 -18.67 3.88
N VAL A 11 -6.61 -17.74 4.82
CA VAL A 11 -5.98 -17.80 6.15
C VAL A 11 -6.45 -19.02 6.95
N ALA A 12 -7.76 -19.33 6.93
CA ALA A 12 -8.29 -20.51 7.59
C ALA A 12 -7.78 -21.82 6.98
N ASP A 13 -7.63 -21.89 5.65
CA ASP A 13 -7.08 -23.05 4.95
C ASP A 13 -5.57 -23.23 5.28
N ILE A 14 -4.77 -22.15 5.31
CA ILE A 14 -3.36 -22.17 5.77
C ILE A 14 -3.26 -22.66 7.22
N ALA A 15 -4.10 -22.15 8.13
CA ALA A 15 -4.13 -22.56 9.53
C ALA A 15 -4.44 -24.06 9.68
N ALA A 16 -5.31 -24.58 8.82
CA ALA A 16 -5.66 -26.01 8.75
C ALA A 16 -4.59 -26.88 8.09
N GLY A 17 -3.48 -26.31 7.62
CA GLY A 17 -2.39 -27.03 6.93
C GLY A 17 -2.69 -27.36 5.48
N LYS A 18 -3.64 -26.67 4.84
CA LYS A 18 -3.91 -26.79 3.42
C LYS A 18 -3.11 -25.77 2.62
N ALA A 19 -3.01 -26.03 1.32
CA ALA A 19 -2.48 -25.06 0.38
C ALA A 19 -3.57 -24.08 -0.09
N VAL A 20 -3.12 -22.91 -0.56
CA VAL A 20 -3.93 -21.90 -1.26
C VAL A 20 -3.20 -21.47 -2.53
N ILE A 21 -3.90 -20.81 -3.44
CA ILE A 21 -3.30 -20.18 -4.62
C ILE A 21 -3.34 -18.68 -4.44
N VAL A 22 -2.20 -18.04 -4.67
CA VAL A 22 -2.08 -16.58 -4.67
C VAL A 22 -1.60 -16.12 -6.04
N ILE A 23 -2.30 -15.16 -6.65
CA ILE A 23 -1.98 -14.61 -7.97
C ILE A 23 -1.29 -13.26 -7.81
N ALA A 24 -0.18 -13.05 -8.51
CA ALA A 24 0.43 -11.73 -8.68
C ALA A 24 -0.33 -10.89 -9.72
N ASP A 25 -0.20 -9.56 -9.65
CA ASP A 25 -0.83 -8.64 -10.59
C ASP A 25 -0.37 -8.89 -12.03
N GLU A 26 -1.28 -8.65 -12.99
CA GLU A 26 -1.03 -8.82 -14.43
C GLU A 26 0.17 -7.99 -14.92
N ASP A 27 0.35 -6.80 -14.37
CA ASP A 27 1.46 -5.89 -14.71
C ASP A 27 2.81 -6.33 -14.11
N ARG A 28 2.85 -7.34 -13.24
CA ARG A 28 4.06 -7.81 -12.57
C ARG A 28 4.56 -9.15 -13.15
N GLU A 29 4.03 -10.25 -12.69
CA GLU A 29 4.40 -11.63 -13.09
C GLU A 29 3.24 -12.32 -13.79
N ASN A 30 1.99 -12.01 -13.42
CA ASN A 30 0.76 -12.63 -13.90
C ASN A 30 0.78 -14.18 -13.73
N GLU A 31 1.43 -14.64 -12.67
CA GLU A 31 1.57 -16.05 -12.30
C GLU A 31 0.86 -16.33 -10.99
N GLY A 32 0.57 -17.59 -10.72
CA GLY A 32 -0.02 -18.04 -9.47
C GLY A 32 0.83 -19.09 -8.79
N ASP A 33 1.14 -18.84 -7.53
CA ASP A 33 1.89 -19.77 -6.69
C ASP A 33 0.95 -20.61 -5.83
N LEU A 34 1.29 -21.88 -5.71
CA LEU A 34 0.78 -22.75 -4.66
C LEU A 34 1.52 -22.42 -3.36
N ILE A 35 0.79 -22.05 -2.33
CA ILE A 35 1.34 -21.58 -1.04
C ILE A 35 0.79 -22.40 0.12
N PHE A 36 1.63 -22.83 1.05
CA PHE A 36 1.24 -23.39 2.34
C PHE A 36 2.24 -23.00 3.45
N ALA A 37 1.85 -23.14 4.72
CA ALA A 37 2.76 -22.84 5.84
C ALA A 37 3.84 -23.93 5.97
N ALA A 38 5.12 -23.55 6.05
CA ALA A 38 6.26 -24.47 6.06
C ALA A 38 6.23 -25.42 7.27
N GLU A 39 5.76 -24.97 8.44
CA GLU A 39 5.62 -25.85 9.62
C GLU A 39 4.58 -26.98 9.43
N LYS A 40 3.64 -26.82 8.49
CA LYS A 40 2.61 -27.80 8.15
C LYS A 40 3.02 -28.70 6.96
N ALA A 41 4.25 -28.58 6.46
CA ALA A 41 4.70 -29.37 5.32
C ALA A 41 4.60 -30.87 5.59
N THR A 42 3.89 -31.60 4.72
CA THR A 42 3.84 -33.07 4.71
C THR A 42 4.45 -33.61 3.42
N PRO A 43 4.92 -34.88 3.41
CA PRO A 43 5.40 -35.52 2.18
C PRO A 43 4.38 -35.47 1.03
N GLU A 44 3.09 -35.63 1.35
CA GLU A 44 1.99 -35.61 0.40
C GLU A 44 1.80 -34.24 -0.22
N MET A 45 1.84 -33.17 0.62
CA MET A 45 1.72 -31.78 0.16
C MET A 45 2.89 -31.38 -0.74
N VAL A 46 4.11 -31.76 -0.36
CA VAL A 46 5.29 -31.48 -1.17
C VAL A 46 5.26 -32.31 -2.47
N ALA A 47 4.80 -33.55 -2.44
CA ALA A 47 4.61 -34.38 -3.65
C ALA A 47 3.55 -33.78 -4.59
N PHE A 48 2.46 -33.23 -4.04
CA PHE A 48 1.45 -32.49 -4.80
C PHE A 48 2.07 -31.24 -5.44
N MET A 49 2.81 -30.43 -4.68
CA MET A 49 3.51 -29.26 -5.20
C MET A 49 4.47 -29.63 -6.34
N VAL A 50 5.32 -30.62 -6.16
CA VAL A 50 6.25 -31.07 -7.21
C VAL A 50 5.55 -31.54 -8.49
N ARG A 51 4.34 -32.12 -8.37
CA ARG A 51 3.59 -32.62 -9.52
C ARG A 51 2.99 -31.51 -10.38
N TYR A 52 2.55 -30.43 -9.77
CA TYR A 52 1.71 -29.41 -10.44
C TYR A 52 2.38 -28.05 -10.61
N THR A 53 3.62 -27.91 -10.13
CA THR A 53 4.34 -26.63 -10.16
C THR A 53 5.67 -26.76 -10.92
N SER A 54 6.40 -25.64 -11.06
CA SER A 54 7.74 -25.63 -11.68
C SER A 54 8.75 -26.57 -11.00
N GLY A 55 8.46 -26.97 -9.75
CA GLY A 55 9.34 -27.81 -8.94
C GLY A 55 10.51 -27.07 -8.30
N TYR A 56 10.65 -25.78 -8.54
CA TYR A 56 11.66 -24.94 -7.89
C TYR A 56 11.15 -24.48 -6.52
N LEU A 57 11.16 -25.39 -5.56
CA LEU A 57 10.53 -25.20 -4.25
C LEU A 57 11.26 -24.16 -3.43
N CYS A 58 10.61 -23.03 -3.21
CA CYS A 58 11.10 -21.94 -2.39
C CYS A 58 10.42 -21.94 -1.02
N VAL A 59 11.16 -21.46 0.00
CA VAL A 59 10.68 -21.33 1.37
C VAL A 59 10.88 -19.88 1.84
N PRO A 60 9.89 -18.99 1.61
CA PRO A 60 9.84 -17.68 2.20
C PRO A 60 9.92 -17.73 3.71
N LEU A 61 10.80 -16.92 4.29
CA LEU A 61 11.06 -16.81 5.72
C LEU A 61 11.11 -15.34 6.13
N ASP A 62 10.62 -15.06 7.33
CA ASP A 62 10.86 -13.78 7.99
C ASP A 62 12.37 -13.50 8.14
N GLY A 63 12.77 -12.23 8.06
CA GLY A 63 14.17 -11.83 8.13
C GLY A 63 14.88 -12.33 9.39
N ALA A 64 14.22 -12.32 10.55
CA ALA A 64 14.79 -12.80 11.81
C ALA A 64 15.08 -14.30 11.80
N ILE A 65 14.25 -15.10 11.07
CA ILE A 65 14.52 -16.53 10.88
C ILE A 65 15.77 -16.71 10.02
N CYS A 66 15.89 -15.97 8.92
CA CYS A 66 17.08 -16.02 8.06
C CYS A 66 18.35 -15.68 8.83
N ASP A 67 18.32 -14.65 9.68
CA ASP A 67 19.46 -14.23 10.51
C ASP A 67 19.85 -15.31 11.54
N ARG A 68 18.86 -15.84 12.25
CA ARG A 68 19.05 -16.93 13.24
C ARG A 68 19.67 -18.18 12.63
N LEU A 69 19.23 -18.54 11.42
CA LEU A 69 19.69 -19.72 10.70
C LEU A 69 20.97 -19.48 9.86
N GLY A 70 21.49 -18.23 9.84
CA GLY A 70 22.68 -17.88 9.08
C GLY A 70 22.51 -18.10 7.56
N LEU A 71 21.33 -17.80 7.01
CA LEU A 71 21.02 -17.93 5.60
C LEU A 71 21.53 -16.70 4.85
N LEU A 72 22.71 -16.80 4.27
CA LEU A 72 23.34 -15.73 3.52
C LEU A 72 22.70 -15.57 2.14
N PRO A 73 22.73 -14.37 1.54
CA PRO A 73 22.31 -14.18 0.16
C PRO A 73 23.02 -15.17 -0.78
N MET A 74 22.30 -15.73 -1.74
CA MET A 74 22.85 -16.66 -2.73
C MET A 74 23.95 -16.01 -3.57
N TYR A 75 23.82 -14.70 -3.81
CA TYR A 75 24.81 -13.91 -4.50
C TYR A 75 24.98 -12.53 -3.83
N ALA A 76 26.21 -12.01 -3.77
CA ALA A 76 26.53 -10.79 -3.04
C ALA A 76 25.81 -9.54 -3.56
N VAL A 77 25.54 -9.48 -4.87
CA VAL A 77 24.82 -8.38 -5.51
C VAL A 77 23.59 -8.95 -6.18
N ASN A 78 22.42 -8.69 -5.61
CA ASN A 78 21.16 -9.17 -6.19
C ASN A 78 20.89 -8.45 -7.52
N GLN A 79 20.79 -9.21 -8.60
CA GLN A 79 20.51 -8.76 -9.96
C GLN A 79 19.13 -9.24 -10.47
N ASP A 80 18.33 -9.87 -9.59
CA ASP A 80 17.00 -10.31 -9.94
C ASP A 80 16.09 -9.12 -10.32
N LYS A 81 15.35 -9.26 -11.41
CA LYS A 81 14.48 -8.20 -11.96
C LYS A 81 13.44 -7.72 -10.94
N HIS A 82 12.91 -8.64 -10.15
CA HIS A 82 11.88 -8.37 -9.13
C HIS A 82 12.46 -8.19 -7.73
N GLY A 83 13.79 -8.29 -7.59
CA GLY A 83 14.50 -8.12 -6.33
C GLY A 83 14.25 -9.26 -5.33
N THR A 84 13.88 -10.46 -5.80
CA THR A 84 13.66 -11.64 -4.94
C THR A 84 14.94 -11.98 -4.18
N ALA A 85 14.85 -12.03 -2.87
CA ALA A 85 16.03 -12.20 -2.02
C ALA A 85 16.33 -13.69 -1.78
N TYR A 86 16.87 -14.34 -2.82
CA TYR A 86 17.36 -15.72 -2.74
C TYR A 86 18.47 -15.84 -1.74
N THR A 87 18.41 -16.91 -0.91
CA THR A 87 19.53 -17.28 -0.03
C THR A 87 20.17 -18.57 -0.50
N VAL A 88 21.31 -18.94 0.11
CA VAL A 88 21.95 -20.22 -0.17
C VAL A 88 20.96 -21.35 0.08
N THR A 89 20.95 -22.36 -0.82
CA THR A 89 20.09 -23.53 -0.70
C THR A 89 20.52 -24.41 0.46
N VAL A 90 19.56 -25.12 1.06
CA VAL A 90 19.79 -25.93 2.25
C VAL A 90 19.08 -27.28 2.17
N ASP A 91 19.58 -28.24 2.94
CA ASP A 91 18.89 -29.45 3.36
C ASP A 91 19.01 -29.65 4.86
N ALA A 92 18.07 -30.34 5.46
CA ALA A 92 18.21 -30.81 6.85
C ALA A 92 19.48 -31.68 6.98
N ARG A 93 20.28 -31.46 8.03
CA ARG A 93 21.49 -32.24 8.25
C ARG A 93 21.20 -33.70 8.58
N ASN A 94 20.12 -33.94 9.29
CA ASN A 94 19.74 -35.25 9.83
C ASN A 94 18.31 -35.62 9.42
N GLY A 95 18.00 -36.92 9.43
CA GLY A 95 16.63 -37.39 9.21
C GLY A 95 16.16 -37.41 7.75
N ILE A 96 17.07 -37.24 6.80
CA ILE A 96 16.80 -37.25 5.38
C ILE A 96 17.73 -38.22 4.63
N GLY A 97 17.36 -38.59 3.38
CA GLY A 97 18.21 -39.34 2.45
C GLY A 97 19.13 -38.40 1.65
N THR A 98 18.86 -38.28 0.34
CA THR A 98 19.64 -37.39 -0.55
C THR A 98 19.21 -35.93 -0.51
N GLY A 99 18.08 -35.62 0.13
CA GLY A 99 17.53 -34.27 0.23
C GLY A 99 16.46 -33.92 -0.81
N ILE A 100 16.43 -34.64 -1.96
CA ILE A 100 15.56 -34.26 -3.11
C ILE A 100 14.13 -34.82 -3.01
N SER A 101 13.91 -35.91 -2.26
CA SER A 101 12.58 -36.51 -2.19
C SER A 101 11.56 -35.56 -1.56
N ALA A 102 10.27 -35.76 -1.86
CA ALA A 102 9.21 -34.95 -1.23
C ALA A 102 9.24 -35.06 0.31
N SER A 103 9.57 -36.25 0.84
CA SER A 103 9.72 -36.47 2.28
C SER A 103 10.90 -35.70 2.86
N ASP A 104 12.07 -35.72 2.19
CA ASP A 104 13.26 -34.98 2.65
C ASP A 104 13.04 -33.50 2.63
N ARG A 105 12.45 -32.96 1.54
CA ARG A 105 12.13 -31.53 1.43
C ARG A 105 11.09 -31.10 2.44
N ALA A 106 10.04 -31.89 2.70
CA ALA A 106 9.06 -31.61 3.75
C ALA A 106 9.73 -31.54 5.13
N THR A 107 10.70 -32.42 5.40
CA THR A 107 11.49 -32.37 6.64
C THR A 107 12.32 -31.10 6.74
N THR A 108 12.99 -30.71 5.67
CA THR A 108 13.77 -29.46 5.61
C THR A 108 12.88 -28.21 5.78
N MET A 109 11.69 -28.19 5.16
CA MET A 109 10.74 -27.09 5.28
C MET A 109 10.25 -26.91 6.71
N ARG A 110 9.85 -28.01 7.40
CA ARG A 110 9.45 -27.95 8.80
C ARG A 110 10.58 -27.47 9.70
N LEU A 111 11.80 -27.93 9.46
CA LEU A 111 12.98 -27.54 10.22
C LEU A 111 13.33 -26.06 10.04
N LEU A 112 13.15 -25.50 8.82
CA LEU A 112 13.31 -24.07 8.55
C LEU A 112 12.31 -23.21 9.34
N ALA A 113 11.10 -23.70 9.56
CA ALA A 113 10.06 -23.03 10.34
C ALA A 113 10.18 -23.26 11.87
N ASP A 114 10.93 -24.26 12.32
CA ASP A 114 11.03 -24.59 13.73
C ASP A 114 11.78 -23.47 14.50
N PRO A 115 11.17 -22.86 15.52
CA PRO A 115 11.79 -21.77 16.29
C PRO A 115 13.04 -22.24 17.09
N THR A 116 13.20 -23.54 17.30
CA THR A 116 14.34 -24.12 18.05
C THR A 116 15.53 -24.44 17.14
N SER A 117 15.35 -24.47 15.81
CA SER A 117 16.40 -24.78 14.86
C SER A 117 17.51 -23.74 14.87
N VAL A 118 18.73 -24.23 14.65
CA VAL A 118 19.97 -23.42 14.55
C VAL A 118 20.67 -23.66 13.22
N ALA A 119 21.65 -22.82 12.89
CA ALA A 119 22.39 -22.90 11.63
C ALA A 119 23.01 -24.29 11.35
N ASP A 120 23.45 -24.99 12.40
CA ASP A 120 24.09 -26.28 12.32
C ASP A 120 23.15 -27.46 12.00
N ASP A 121 21.83 -27.24 12.07
CA ASP A 121 20.82 -28.24 11.71
C ASP A 121 20.71 -28.43 10.17
N PHE A 122 21.39 -27.57 9.40
CA PHE A 122 21.33 -27.57 7.95
C PHE A 122 22.69 -27.83 7.29
N THR A 123 22.66 -28.49 6.14
CA THR A 123 23.77 -28.54 5.17
C THR A 123 23.56 -27.49 4.08
N ARG A 124 24.66 -27.00 3.53
CA ARG A 124 24.70 -26.01 2.45
C ARG A 124 25.74 -26.42 1.41
N PRO A 125 25.42 -26.45 0.09
CA PRO A 125 24.09 -26.26 -0.51
C PRO A 125 23.15 -27.44 -0.26
N GLY A 126 21.85 -27.31 -0.66
CA GLY A 126 20.83 -28.33 -0.58
C GLY A 126 19.79 -28.20 -1.69
N HIS A 127 18.60 -28.79 -1.50
CA HIS A 127 17.54 -28.90 -2.51
C HIS A 127 16.31 -28.03 -2.18
N VAL A 128 16.33 -27.29 -1.09
CA VAL A 128 15.30 -26.31 -0.73
C VAL A 128 15.90 -24.91 -0.80
N VAL A 129 15.15 -23.95 -1.35
CA VAL A 129 15.61 -22.58 -1.62
C VAL A 129 14.94 -21.61 -0.63
N PRO A 130 15.59 -21.21 0.48
CA PRO A 130 15.02 -20.21 1.35
C PRO A 130 15.04 -18.83 0.68
N LEU A 131 13.96 -18.07 0.90
CA LEU A 131 13.83 -16.68 0.45
C LEU A 131 13.66 -15.79 1.67
N ARG A 132 14.35 -14.65 1.68
CA ARG A 132 14.17 -13.64 2.73
C ARG A 132 13.04 -12.70 2.35
N ALA A 133 11.93 -12.74 3.07
CA ALA A 133 10.84 -11.80 2.91
C ALA A 133 11.26 -10.38 3.34
N LYS A 134 10.69 -9.38 2.70
CA LYS A 134 10.86 -7.98 3.07
C LYS A 134 10.08 -7.68 4.34
N ASP A 135 10.70 -6.96 5.29
CA ASP A 135 10.02 -6.48 6.48
C ASP A 135 8.80 -5.62 6.08
N GLY A 136 7.65 -5.85 6.70
CA GLY A 136 6.37 -5.26 6.29
C GLY A 136 5.56 -6.11 5.32
N GLY A 137 6.11 -7.19 4.78
CA GLY A 137 5.39 -8.15 3.94
C GLY A 137 4.88 -7.54 2.64
N VAL A 138 3.69 -7.96 2.19
CA VAL A 138 3.08 -7.50 0.92
C VAL A 138 2.84 -5.98 0.87
N LEU A 139 2.79 -5.30 2.01
CA LEU A 139 2.65 -3.85 2.08
C LEU A 139 3.92 -3.11 1.65
N ARG A 140 5.08 -3.77 1.70
CA ARG A 140 6.39 -3.21 1.27
C ARG A 140 6.83 -3.76 -0.08
N ARG A 141 6.59 -5.03 -0.34
CA ARG A 141 6.89 -5.69 -1.62
C ARG A 141 5.74 -6.63 -1.99
N PRO A 142 4.95 -6.31 -3.03
CA PRO A 142 3.79 -7.09 -3.43
C PRO A 142 4.22 -8.36 -4.20
N GLY A 143 4.85 -9.32 -3.50
CA GLY A 143 5.36 -10.57 -4.05
C GLY A 143 4.86 -11.80 -3.32
N HIS A 144 4.93 -12.98 -3.99
CA HIS A 144 4.55 -14.27 -3.42
C HIS A 144 5.37 -14.62 -2.16
N THR A 145 6.66 -14.23 -2.15
CA THR A 145 7.55 -14.37 -0.98
C THR A 145 6.94 -13.74 0.28
N GLU A 146 6.51 -12.50 0.16
CA GLU A 146 5.90 -11.75 1.24
C GLU A 146 4.50 -12.27 1.56
N ALA A 147 3.70 -12.60 0.54
CA ALA A 147 2.35 -13.15 0.72
C ALA A 147 2.37 -14.46 1.54
N ALA A 148 3.32 -15.34 1.30
CA ALA A 148 3.45 -16.60 2.02
C ALA A 148 3.77 -16.40 3.52
N VAL A 149 4.69 -15.49 3.84
CA VAL A 149 5.03 -15.14 5.23
C VAL A 149 3.86 -14.47 5.93
N ASP A 150 3.17 -13.55 5.25
CA ASP A 150 2.01 -12.85 5.79
C ASP A 150 0.85 -13.81 6.08
N LEU A 151 0.50 -14.68 5.14
CA LEU A 151 -0.56 -15.67 5.32
C LEU A 151 -0.26 -16.63 6.48
N ALA A 152 1.01 -17.10 6.60
CA ALA A 152 1.42 -17.92 7.72
C ALA A 152 1.28 -17.17 9.07
N ARG A 153 1.72 -15.90 9.14
CA ARG A 153 1.59 -15.05 10.33
C ARG A 153 0.14 -14.79 10.69
N MET A 154 -0.71 -14.46 9.71
CA MET A 154 -2.15 -14.23 9.89
C MET A 154 -2.87 -15.50 10.36
N ALA A 155 -2.40 -16.66 9.95
CA ALA A 155 -2.89 -17.96 10.41
C ALA A 155 -2.43 -18.35 11.83
N GLY A 156 -1.64 -17.50 12.50
CA GLY A 156 -1.08 -17.77 13.84
C GLY A 156 0.04 -18.80 13.86
N LEU A 157 0.68 -19.04 12.70
CA LEU A 157 1.77 -19.99 12.49
C LEU A 157 3.13 -19.27 12.45
N GLN A 158 4.22 -20.05 12.40
CA GLN A 158 5.55 -19.47 12.19
C GLN A 158 5.59 -18.71 10.86
N PRO A 159 6.23 -17.52 10.81
CA PRO A 159 6.27 -16.69 9.60
C PRO A 159 7.22 -17.30 8.54
N ALA A 160 6.83 -18.47 8.06
CA ALA A 160 7.55 -19.28 7.10
C ALA A 160 6.54 -20.01 6.19
N GLY A 161 6.63 -19.82 4.88
CA GLY A 161 5.80 -20.50 3.90
C GLY A 161 6.60 -21.37 2.95
N ALA A 162 5.91 -22.17 2.13
CA ALA A 162 6.46 -22.84 0.96
C ALA A 162 5.70 -22.33 -0.26
N ILE A 163 6.41 -21.99 -1.34
CA ILE A 163 5.84 -21.45 -2.58
C ILE A 163 6.44 -22.17 -3.79
N CYS A 164 5.65 -22.28 -4.85
CA CYS A 164 6.13 -22.67 -6.16
C CYS A 164 5.07 -22.32 -7.22
N GLU A 165 5.49 -21.83 -8.37
CA GLU A 165 4.65 -21.42 -9.48
C GLU A 165 3.92 -22.59 -10.11
N ILE A 166 2.60 -22.50 -10.33
CA ILE A 166 1.78 -23.53 -10.96
C ILE A 166 2.01 -23.52 -12.47
N VAL A 167 2.39 -24.69 -13.02
CA VAL A 167 2.59 -24.83 -14.47
C VAL A 167 1.27 -24.97 -15.21
N SER A 168 1.20 -24.42 -16.43
CA SER A 168 0.05 -24.60 -17.31
C SER A 168 -0.09 -26.06 -17.72
N GLN A 169 -1.33 -26.56 -17.69
CA GLN A 169 -1.66 -27.88 -18.25
C GLN A 169 -2.10 -27.81 -19.72
N LYS A 170 -2.32 -26.59 -20.24
CA LYS A 170 -2.72 -26.32 -21.61
C LYS A 170 -1.55 -25.99 -22.52
N ASP A 171 -0.52 -25.36 -21.97
CA ASP A 171 0.71 -24.98 -22.66
C ASP A 171 1.90 -25.44 -21.82
N GLU A 172 2.49 -26.58 -22.17
CA GLU A 172 3.56 -27.21 -21.41
C GLU A 172 4.82 -26.36 -21.20
N GLY A 173 4.96 -25.26 -21.93
CA GLY A 173 6.09 -24.35 -21.83
C GLY A 173 5.84 -23.13 -20.94
N SER A 174 4.63 -22.96 -20.40
CA SER A 174 4.18 -21.73 -19.72
C SER A 174 3.73 -21.98 -18.28
N MET A 175 3.63 -20.89 -17.52
CA MET A 175 2.96 -20.89 -16.21
C MET A 175 1.45 -20.73 -16.38
N ALA A 176 0.68 -21.24 -15.41
CA ALA A 176 -0.78 -21.09 -15.41
C ALA A 176 -1.20 -19.65 -15.11
N HIS A 177 -2.16 -19.14 -15.89
CA HIS A 177 -2.74 -17.81 -15.70
C HIS A 177 -4.12 -17.88 -15.03
N THR A 178 -4.66 -16.72 -14.65
CA THR A 178 -5.84 -16.53 -13.80
C THR A 178 -7.01 -17.49 -14.10
N ASP A 179 -7.43 -17.64 -15.37
CA ASP A 179 -8.57 -18.50 -15.72
C ASP A 179 -8.27 -19.99 -15.52
N GLU A 180 -7.04 -20.42 -15.82
CA GLU A 180 -6.58 -21.79 -15.60
C GLU A 180 -6.41 -22.08 -14.12
N LEU A 181 -5.87 -21.13 -13.36
CA LEU A 181 -5.71 -21.22 -11.91
C LEU A 181 -7.07 -21.37 -11.19
N ARG A 182 -8.13 -20.70 -11.70
CA ARG A 182 -9.47 -20.87 -11.12
C ARG A 182 -9.99 -22.31 -11.31
N VAL A 183 -9.81 -22.86 -12.51
CA VAL A 183 -10.20 -24.25 -12.79
C VAL A 183 -9.42 -25.21 -11.89
N PHE A 184 -8.12 -25.05 -11.82
CA PHE A 184 -7.25 -25.85 -10.96
C PHE A 184 -7.64 -25.76 -9.48
N ALA A 185 -7.95 -24.54 -9.00
CA ALA A 185 -8.40 -24.33 -7.62
C ALA A 185 -9.73 -25.01 -7.33
N ASP A 186 -10.69 -24.98 -8.27
CA ASP A 186 -12.00 -25.65 -8.11
C ASP A 186 -11.83 -27.20 -8.12
N GLU A 187 -10.97 -27.74 -9.00
CA GLU A 187 -10.68 -29.17 -9.07
C GLU A 187 -10.04 -29.74 -7.80
N HIS A 188 -9.18 -28.95 -7.16
CA HIS A 188 -8.45 -29.37 -5.96
C HIS A 188 -9.02 -28.82 -4.64
N GLY A 189 -10.11 -28.05 -4.70
CA GLY A 189 -10.77 -27.47 -3.52
C GLY A 189 -9.93 -26.41 -2.81
N LEU A 190 -9.05 -25.69 -3.54
CA LEU A 190 -8.14 -24.69 -3.01
C LEU A 190 -8.77 -23.28 -3.01
N ALA A 191 -8.43 -22.46 -2.04
CA ALA A 191 -8.75 -21.05 -2.09
C ALA A 191 -7.84 -20.34 -3.13
N LEU A 192 -8.41 -19.37 -3.85
CA LEU A 192 -7.72 -18.55 -4.86
C LEU A 192 -7.91 -17.08 -4.52
N ILE A 193 -6.84 -16.39 -4.17
CA ILE A 193 -6.82 -14.96 -3.87
C ILE A 193 -5.76 -14.24 -4.71
N THR A 194 -5.78 -12.90 -4.69
CA THR A 194 -4.71 -12.08 -5.28
C THR A 194 -3.84 -11.45 -4.19
N ILE A 195 -2.62 -11.04 -4.55
CA ILE A 195 -1.77 -10.22 -3.68
C ILE A 195 -2.45 -8.88 -3.38
N ALA A 196 -3.17 -8.30 -4.36
CA ALA A 196 -3.93 -7.06 -4.17
C ALA A 196 -5.01 -7.19 -3.09
N ASP A 197 -5.80 -8.28 -3.09
CA ASP A 197 -6.79 -8.55 -2.03
C ASP A 197 -6.15 -8.68 -0.65
N LEU A 198 -4.99 -9.34 -0.57
CA LEU A 198 -4.24 -9.49 0.68
C LEU A 198 -3.71 -8.14 1.20
N ILE A 199 -3.22 -7.27 0.31
CA ILE A 199 -2.81 -5.90 0.65
C ILE A 199 -4.00 -5.11 1.18
N GLU A 200 -5.14 -5.12 0.47
CA GLU A 200 -6.36 -4.41 0.89
C GLU A 200 -6.84 -4.89 2.25
N TRP A 201 -6.87 -6.22 2.44
CA TRP A 201 -7.27 -6.82 3.71
C TRP A 201 -6.36 -6.36 4.87
N ARG A 202 -5.03 -6.43 4.71
CA ARG A 202 -4.07 -6.01 5.72
C ARG A 202 -4.20 -4.52 6.06
N ARG A 203 -4.32 -3.66 5.02
CA ARG A 203 -4.53 -2.21 5.20
C ARG A 203 -5.77 -1.89 6.02
N LYS A 204 -6.81 -2.70 5.88
CA LYS A 204 -8.10 -2.50 6.55
C LYS A 204 -8.13 -3.03 7.98
N HIS A 205 -7.40 -4.12 8.27
CA HIS A 205 -7.52 -4.86 9.54
C HIS A 205 -6.32 -4.70 10.46
N GLU A 206 -5.18 -4.22 9.98
CA GLU A 206 -3.98 -4.02 10.79
C GLU A 206 -3.76 -2.53 11.09
N LYS A 207 -3.17 -2.23 12.25
CA LYS A 207 -2.74 -0.86 12.59
C LYS A 207 -1.37 -0.60 11.98
N HIS A 208 -1.29 0.39 11.08
CA HIS A 208 -0.07 0.72 10.33
C HIS A 208 0.56 2.04 10.75
N ILE A 209 0.06 2.67 11.80
CA ILE A 209 0.51 3.98 12.26
C ILE A 209 1.00 3.94 13.70
N GLU A 210 1.99 4.76 13.97
CA GLU A 210 2.49 5.05 15.31
C GLU A 210 2.47 6.56 15.55
N ARG A 211 1.92 6.97 16.72
CA ARG A 211 2.01 8.34 17.21
C ARG A 211 3.38 8.55 17.82
N VAL A 212 4.17 9.49 17.28
CA VAL A 212 5.57 9.69 17.66
C VAL A 212 5.75 10.90 18.55
N ALA A 213 5.06 12.01 18.28
CA ALA A 213 5.27 13.27 18.97
C ALA A 213 4.00 14.12 19.01
N GLU A 214 3.91 14.98 20.00
CA GLU A 214 2.87 16.00 20.11
C GLU A 214 3.48 17.33 20.52
N ALA A 215 3.07 18.41 19.84
CA ALA A 215 3.57 19.75 20.11
C ALA A 215 2.49 20.80 19.88
N ARG A 216 2.62 21.93 20.54
CA ARG A 216 1.80 23.12 20.32
C ARG A 216 2.35 23.91 19.13
N ILE A 217 1.49 24.22 18.14
CA ILE A 217 1.85 25.08 17.01
C ILE A 217 0.94 26.30 16.97
N PRO A 218 1.45 27.50 17.29
CA PRO A 218 0.74 28.74 17.03
C PRO A 218 0.77 29.07 15.54
N THR A 219 -0.40 29.34 14.97
CA THR A 219 -0.56 29.70 13.56
C THR A 219 -1.27 31.07 13.45
N ARG A 220 -1.32 31.65 12.25
CA ARG A 220 -2.10 32.85 11.99
C ARG A 220 -3.62 32.67 12.22
N HIS A 221 -4.11 31.45 12.26
CA HIS A 221 -5.50 31.08 12.54
C HIS A 221 -5.73 30.68 14.01
N GLY A 222 -4.72 30.84 14.85
CA GLY A 222 -4.74 30.47 16.25
C GLY A 222 -3.86 29.25 16.55
N GLU A 223 -4.04 28.71 17.72
CA GLU A 223 -3.21 27.62 18.22
C GLU A 223 -3.78 26.26 17.87
N PHE A 224 -2.94 25.37 17.37
CA PHE A 224 -3.24 23.98 17.10
C PHE A 224 -2.29 23.07 17.90
N ARG A 225 -2.75 21.90 18.20
CA ARG A 225 -1.96 20.79 18.68
C ARG A 225 -1.55 19.95 17.47
N ALA A 226 -0.25 19.90 17.18
CA ALA A 226 0.30 19.08 16.11
C ALA A 226 0.68 17.72 16.66
N ILE A 227 0.18 16.66 16.05
CA ILE A 227 0.48 15.28 16.40
C ILE A 227 1.15 14.63 15.19
N GLY A 228 2.40 14.21 15.39
CA GLY A 228 3.20 13.51 14.39
C GLY A 228 2.92 12.02 14.39
N TYR A 229 2.75 11.46 13.22
CA TYR A 229 2.56 10.03 12.97
C TYR A 229 3.58 9.52 11.97
N THR A 230 4.08 8.29 12.18
CA THR A 230 4.83 7.53 11.19
C THR A 230 4.01 6.33 10.73
N SER A 231 4.19 5.94 9.47
CA SER A 231 3.79 4.61 9.02
C SER A 231 4.83 3.61 9.48
N ILE A 232 4.40 2.47 10.02
CA ILE A 232 5.34 1.41 10.45
C ILE A 232 5.94 0.65 9.26
N TYR A 233 5.40 0.83 8.06
CA TYR A 233 5.86 0.16 6.83
C TYR A 233 6.37 1.10 5.75
N GLU A 234 6.17 2.41 5.90
CA GLU A 234 6.61 3.42 4.94
C GLU A 234 7.45 4.48 5.66
N ASP A 235 8.55 4.91 5.06
CA ASP A 235 9.38 5.99 5.60
C ASP A 235 8.73 7.36 5.35
N VAL A 236 7.46 7.47 5.73
CA VAL A 236 6.65 8.68 5.54
C VAL A 236 6.05 9.13 6.86
N GLU A 237 6.24 10.40 7.19
CA GLU A 237 5.67 11.04 8.36
C GLU A 237 4.42 11.83 7.99
N HIS A 238 3.39 11.81 8.83
CA HIS A 238 2.17 12.59 8.65
C HIS A 238 1.95 13.49 9.87
N VAL A 239 1.21 14.58 9.69
CA VAL A 239 0.92 15.53 10.78
C VAL A 239 -0.58 15.80 10.85
N ALA A 240 -1.16 15.59 12.03
CA ALA A 240 -2.51 16.05 12.34
C ALA A 240 -2.47 17.34 13.13
N LEU A 241 -3.06 18.41 12.62
CA LEU A 241 -3.28 19.68 13.31
C LEU A 241 -4.68 19.63 13.94
N VAL A 242 -4.72 19.53 15.25
CA VAL A 242 -5.94 19.31 16.04
C VAL A 242 -6.31 20.58 16.79
N ARG A 243 -7.59 20.96 16.73
CA ARG A 243 -8.19 22.02 17.51
C ARG A 243 -9.25 21.46 18.43
N GLY A 244 -9.24 21.86 19.69
CA GLY A 244 -10.18 21.35 20.70
C GLY A 244 -9.98 19.89 21.08
N GLU A 245 -10.89 19.36 21.88
CA GLU A 245 -10.92 17.94 22.26
C GLU A 245 -11.75 17.15 21.24
N ILE A 246 -11.15 16.13 20.64
CA ILE A 246 -11.83 15.29 19.61
C ILE A 246 -12.58 14.16 20.28
N ALA A 247 -11.91 13.43 21.18
CA ALA A 247 -12.48 12.36 21.99
C ALA A 247 -11.93 12.45 23.41
N GLY A 248 -12.75 12.19 24.42
CA GLY A 248 -12.38 12.28 25.81
C GLY A 248 -13.60 12.50 26.72
N PRO A 249 -13.40 12.96 27.96
CA PRO A 249 -14.51 13.15 28.91
C PRO A 249 -15.64 14.08 28.44
N ASN A 250 -15.33 15.05 27.53
CA ASN A 250 -16.28 16.06 27.06
C ASN A 250 -16.51 15.98 25.55
N ALA A 251 -16.00 14.95 24.86
CA ALA A 251 -16.12 14.80 23.41
C ALA A 251 -16.19 13.31 23.04
N ASP A 252 -17.15 12.98 22.19
CA ASP A 252 -17.48 11.60 21.81
C ASP A 252 -16.86 11.14 20.47
N GLY A 253 -16.16 12.03 19.77
CA GLY A 253 -15.60 11.76 18.45
C GLY A 253 -16.59 11.94 17.31
N ASP A 254 -17.81 12.38 17.57
CA ASP A 254 -18.83 12.58 16.57
C ASP A 254 -18.89 14.01 16.06
N ASP A 255 -19.38 14.20 14.83
CA ASP A 255 -19.55 15.51 14.17
C ASP A 255 -18.28 16.36 14.12
N VAL A 256 -17.13 15.75 13.87
CA VAL A 256 -15.84 16.44 13.84
C VAL A 256 -15.61 17.08 12.48
N LEU A 257 -15.25 18.37 12.44
CA LEU A 257 -14.86 19.03 11.19
C LEU A 257 -13.46 18.56 10.77
N VAL A 258 -13.35 17.87 9.64
CA VAL A 258 -12.11 17.21 9.19
C VAL A 258 -11.70 17.66 7.79
N ARG A 259 -10.43 18.02 7.63
CA ARG A 259 -9.75 18.11 6.34
C ARG A 259 -8.65 17.06 6.25
N VAL A 260 -8.72 16.18 5.28
CA VAL A 260 -7.58 15.37 4.85
C VAL A 260 -6.91 16.11 3.69
N HIS A 261 -5.74 16.71 3.94
CA HIS A 261 -5.00 17.50 2.97
C HIS A 261 -3.82 16.69 2.42
N SER A 262 -3.79 16.51 1.11
CA SER A 262 -2.66 15.88 0.40
C SER A 262 -1.57 16.90 0.17
N GLU A 263 -0.34 16.58 0.57
CA GLU A 263 0.86 17.40 0.39
C GLU A 263 0.99 17.96 -1.02
N CYS A 264 1.33 19.23 -1.10
CA CYS A 264 1.66 19.93 -2.33
C CYS A 264 2.71 21.03 -2.03
N LEU A 265 3.99 20.66 -2.02
CA LEU A 265 5.08 21.57 -1.65
C LEU A 265 5.02 22.89 -2.42
N THR A 266 4.78 22.83 -3.72
CA THR A 266 4.74 24.02 -4.57
C THR A 266 3.57 24.95 -4.21
N GLY A 267 2.40 24.40 -3.90
CA GLY A 267 1.22 25.17 -3.52
C GLY A 267 1.22 25.60 -2.06
N ASP A 268 1.55 24.67 -1.16
CA ASP A 268 1.41 24.87 0.29
C ASP A 268 2.53 25.75 0.87
N VAL A 269 3.77 25.61 0.36
CA VAL A 269 4.96 26.27 0.88
C VAL A 269 5.42 27.41 -0.03
N PHE A 270 5.54 27.16 -1.34
CA PHE A 270 6.06 28.17 -2.28
C PHE A 270 4.98 29.10 -2.81
N GLY A 271 3.69 28.88 -2.50
CA GLY A 271 2.60 29.72 -2.93
C GLY A 271 2.36 29.69 -4.45
N SER A 272 2.65 28.58 -5.10
CA SER A 272 2.43 28.41 -6.53
C SER A 272 0.96 28.66 -6.88
N ARG A 273 0.73 29.46 -7.91
CA ARG A 273 -0.61 29.77 -8.42
C ARG A 273 -1.12 28.77 -9.45
N ARG A 274 -0.33 27.74 -9.80
CA ARG A 274 -0.75 26.67 -10.75
C ARG A 274 -1.83 25.73 -10.17
N CYS A 275 -2.02 25.73 -8.84
CA CYS A 275 -3.03 24.92 -8.16
C CYS A 275 -3.76 25.73 -7.09
N ASP A 276 -4.73 25.11 -6.45
CA ASP A 276 -5.52 25.68 -5.35
C ASP A 276 -5.15 25.10 -3.97
N CYS A 277 -4.05 24.30 -3.87
CA CYS A 277 -3.70 23.54 -2.65
C CYS A 277 -3.42 24.46 -1.45
N GLY A 278 -2.52 25.43 -1.58
CA GLY A 278 -2.20 26.37 -0.51
C GLY A 278 -3.44 27.13 0.02
N PRO A 279 -4.24 27.77 -0.86
CA PRO A 279 -5.51 28.38 -0.47
C PRO A 279 -6.48 27.42 0.22
N GLN A 280 -6.56 26.15 -0.20
CA GLN A 280 -7.41 25.14 0.44
C GLN A 280 -6.91 24.78 1.85
N LEU A 281 -5.59 24.64 2.03
CA LEU A 281 -4.99 24.37 3.34
C LEU A 281 -5.28 25.53 4.30
N ASP A 282 -5.06 26.74 3.85
CA ASP A 282 -5.31 27.96 4.63
C ASP A 282 -6.78 28.09 5.03
N ALA A 283 -7.70 27.89 4.09
CA ALA A 283 -9.13 27.92 4.35
C ALA A 283 -9.56 26.83 5.34
N ALA A 284 -9.01 25.62 5.22
CA ALA A 284 -9.32 24.53 6.15
C ALA A 284 -8.87 24.85 7.58
N LEU A 285 -7.65 25.38 7.75
CA LEU A 285 -7.15 25.81 9.05
C LEU A 285 -8.03 26.91 9.66
N ALA A 286 -8.43 27.90 8.84
CA ALA A 286 -9.32 28.97 9.27
C ALA A 286 -10.71 28.46 9.68
N MET A 287 -11.28 27.51 8.93
CA MET A 287 -12.60 26.93 9.22
C MET A 287 -12.56 26.12 10.52
N VAL A 288 -11.57 25.26 10.70
CA VAL A 288 -11.39 24.47 11.93
C VAL A 288 -11.11 25.36 13.14
N ALA A 289 -10.34 26.42 12.96
CA ALA A 289 -10.09 27.38 14.05
C ALA A 289 -11.36 28.11 14.48
N ARG A 290 -12.23 28.52 13.54
CA ARG A 290 -13.53 29.17 13.83
C ARG A 290 -14.52 28.22 14.49
N GLU A 291 -14.55 26.97 14.06
CA GLU A 291 -15.36 25.92 14.66
C GLU A 291 -14.94 25.66 16.12
N GLY A 292 -13.66 25.86 16.45
CA GLY A 292 -13.10 25.56 17.76
C GLY A 292 -12.81 24.10 18.03
N ARG A 293 -13.26 23.17 17.15
CA ARG A 293 -13.07 21.72 17.23
C ARG A 293 -12.90 21.14 15.84
N GLY A 294 -11.84 20.38 15.61
CA GLY A 294 -11.62 19.70 14.31
C GLY A 294 -10.19 19.30 14.07
N VAL A 295 -9.97 18.70 12.89
CA VAL A 295 -8.69 18.15 12.47
C VAL A 295 -8.35 18.58 11.05
N VAL A 296 -7.14 19.09 10.84
CA VAL A 296 -6.52 19.19 9.53
C VAL A 296 -5.39 18.17 9.48
N LEU A 297 -5.62 17.06 8.79
CA LEU A 297 -4.63 16.00 8.60
C LEU A 297 -3.82 16.28 7.33
N TYR A 298 -2.54 16.53 7.50
CA TYR A 298 -1.58 16.78 6.42
C TYR A 298 -0.89 15.45 6.05
N MET A 299 -1.27 14.91 4.88
CA MET A 299 -0.76 13.65 4.35
C MET A 299 0.47 13.93 3.50
N ARG A 300 1.66 13.52 3.97
CA ARG A 300 2.90 13.55 3.21
C ARG A 300 2.99 12.33 2.28
N GLY A 301 3.90 12.37 1.32
CA GLY A 301 3.99 11.32 0.28
C GLY A 301 2.91 11.41 -0.81
N HIS A 302 1.98 12.36 -0.72
CA HIS A 302 0.90 12.56 -1.70
C HIS A 302 1.23 13.60 -2.79
N GLU A 303 2.48 14.06 -2.86
CA GLU A 303 2.95 15.05 -3.85
C GLU A 303 2.67 14.58 -5.28
N GLY A 304 2.11 15.47 -6.10
CA GLY A 304 1.74 15.14 -7.48
C GLY A 304 0.72 14.00 -7.63
N ARG A 305 -0.11 13.74 -6.60
CA ARG A 305 -1.02 12.58 -6.47
C ARG A 305 -0.26 11.25 -6.24
N GLY A 306 0.81 11.31 -5.46
CA GLY A 306 1.62 10.15 -5.11
C GLY A 306 2.76 9.83 -6.06
N ILE A 307 2.97 10.63 -7.12
CA ILE A 307 4.09 10.41 -8.07
C ILE A 307 5.41 11.07 -7.63
N GLY A 308 5.36 11.88 -6.57
CA GLY A 308 6.51 12.59 -6.02
C GLY A 308 6.84 13.91 -6.73
N LEU A 309 7.70 14.71 -6.09
CA LEU A 309 8.01 16.08 -6.51
C LEU A 309 8.70 16.14 -7.88
N MET A 310 9.65 15.25 -8.14
CA MET A 310 10.42 15.29 -9.39
C MET A 310 9.52 14.98 -10.59
N HIS A 311 8.72 13.94 -10.54
CA HIS A 311 7.78 13.61 -11.60
C HIS A 311 6.69 14.70 -11.76
N LYS A 312 6.28 15.34 -10.67
CA LYS A 312 5.37 16.50 -10.76
C LYS A 312 5.99 17.67 -11.53
N LEU A 313 7.28 17.96 -11.33
CA LEU A 313 7.96 19.00 -12.11
C LEU A 313 8.08 18.63 -13.59
N GLN A 314 8.32 17.34 -13.90
CA GLN A 314 8.27 16.84 -15.27
C GLN A 314 6.85 16.95 -15.88
N ALA A 315 5.82 16.61 -15.08
CA ALA A 315 4.44 16.81 -15.52
C ALA A 315 4.12 18.28 -15.80
N TYR A 316 4.67 19.23 -15.04
CA TYR A 316 4.54 20.66 -15.32
C TYR A 316 5.15 21.05 -16.68
N GLN A 317 6.30 20.49 -17.07
CA GLN A 317 6.89 20.72 -18.39
C GLN A 317 5.96 20.24 -19.52
N LEU A 318 5.32 19.07 -19.34
CA LEU A 318 4.33 18.56 -20.30
C LEU A 318 3.06 19.40 -20.33
N GLN A 319 2.64 19.96 -19.21
CA GLN A 319 1.49 20.88 -19.12
C GLN A 319 1.79 22.21 -19.83
N ASP A 320 3.01 22.74 -19.70
CA ASP A 320 3.45 23.93 -20.43
C ASP A 320 3.48 23.68 -21.96
N ALA A 321 3.65 22.42 -22.37
CA ALA A 321 3.54 21.96 -23.76
C ALA A 321 2.10 21.61 -24.20
N GLY A 322 1.08 21.86 -23.34
CA GLY A 322 -0.34 21.73 -23.67
C GLY A 322 -1.05 20.47 -23.16
N ALA A 323 -0.37 19.57 -22.44
CA ALA A 323 -1.04 18.43 -21.78
C ALA A 323 -1.86 18.92 -20.57
N ASP A 324 -2.94 18.21 -20.22
CA ASP A 324 -3.58 18.44 -18.92
C ASP A 324 -2.92 17.60 -17.79
N THR A 325 -3.39 17.78 -16.56
CA THR A 325 -2.77 17.16 -15.38
C THR A 325 -2.86 15.63 -15.39
N VAL A 326 -3.94 15.05 -15.92
CA VAL A 326 -4.13 13.59 -16.00
C VAL A 326 -3.29 13.01 -17.12
N ASP A 327 -3.38 13.62 -18.32
CA ASP A 327 -2.65 13.19 -19.50
C ASP A 327 -1.12 13.31 -19.32
N ALA A 328 -0.65 14.32 -18.57
CA ALA A 328 0.77 14.47 -18.24
C ALA A 328 1.30 13.29 -17.41
N ASN A 329 0.55 12.82 -16.40
CA ASN A 329 0.96 11.65 -15.61
C ASN A 329 0.98 10.37 -16.48
N LEU A 330 -0.06 10.15 -17.28
CA LEU A 330 -0.14 8.97 -18.17
C LEU A 330 1.00 8.96 -19.21
N LYS A 331 1.37 10.11 -19.75
CA LYS A 331 2.53 10.23 -20.67
C LYS A 331 3.86 9.91 -20.03
N LEU A 332 3.97 10.04 -18.71
CA LEU A 332 5.14 9.64 -17.94
C LEU A 332 5.11 8.15 -17.55
N GLY A 333 4.08 7.39 -17.96
CA GLY A 333 3.89 6.00 -17.57
C GLY A 333 3.45 5.83 -16.10
N LEU A 334 2.89 6.88 -15.50
CA LEU A 334 2.49 6.92 -14.09
C LEU A 334 0.96 6.88 -13.96
N PRO A 335 0.42 6.35 -12.85
CA PRO A 335 -1.02 6.33 -12.62
C PRO A 335 -1.59 7.74 -12.50
N ALA A 336 -2.86 7.89 -12.84
CA ALA A 336 -3.58 9.16 -12.70
C ALA A 336 -3.69 9.63 -11.24
N ASP A 337 -3.80 8.68 -10.31
CA ASP A 337 -3.82 8.91 -8.86
C ASP A 337 -3.30 7.65 -8.14
N ALA A 338 -2.18 7.79 -7.40
CA ALA A 338 -1.53 6.74 -6.63
C ALA A 338 -1.65 6.94 -5.11
N ARG A 339 -2.51 7.88 -4.67
CA ARG A 339 -2.65 8.20 -3.23
C ARG A 339 -3.40 7.12 -2.49
N ASP A 340 -2.87 6.74 -1.32
CA ASP A 340 -3.54 5.90 -0.35
C ASP A 340 -4.10 6.77 0.80
N TYR A 341 -5.39 6.64 1.07
CA TYR A 341 -6.07 7.34 2.16
C TYR A 341 -6.28 6.47 3.41
N GLY A 342 -5.93 5.18 3.36
CA GLY A 342 -6.09 4.24 4.47
C GLY A 342 -5.30 4.65 5.71
N ILE A 343 -4.05 5.10 5.54
CA ILE A 343 -3.23 5.67 6.63
C ILE A 343 -3.94 6.88 7.24
N GLY A 344 -4.50 7.76 6.42
CA GLY A 344 -5.26 8.92 6.90
C GLY A 344 -6.50 8.52 7.70
N ALA A 345 -7.21 7.48 7.28
CA ALA A 345 -8.35 6.94 8.03
C ALA A 345 -7.91 6.39 9.40
N GLN A 346 -6.82 5.63 9.45
CA GLN A 346 -6.29 5.10 10.71
C GLN A 346 -5.86 6.22 11.67
N ILE A 347 -5.24 7.29 11.17
CA ILE A 347 -4.88 8.46 11.98
C ILE A 347 -6.14 9.11 12.58
N LEU A 348 -7.20 9.28 11.79
CA LEU A 348 -8.45 9.85 12.28
C LEU A 348 -9.10 8.96 13.36
N VAL A 349 -9.08 7.65 13.18
CA VAL A 349 -9.55 6.68 14.20
C VAL A 349 -8.70 6.77 15.47
N ASP A 350 -7.36 6.84 15.35
CA ASP A 350 -6.45 6.98 16.51
C ASP A 350 -6.66 8.30 17.28
N LEU A 351 -7.08 9.37 16.59
CA LEU A 351 -7.48 10.63 17.19
C LEU A 351 -8.85 10.56 17.88
N GLY A 352 -9.59 9.45 17.70
CA GLY A 352 -10.90 9.22 18.27
C GLY A 352 -12.07 9.78 17.44
N VAL A 353 -11.85 10.12 16.18
CA VAL A 353 -12.94 10.52 15.26
C VAL A 353 -13.80 9.29 14.96
N ARG A 354 -15.13 9.40 15.11
CA ARG A 354 -16.12 8.38 14.75
C ARG A 354 -17.00 8.84 13.58
N SER A 355 -17.47 10.07 13.66
CA SER A 355 -18.18 10.69 12.54
C SER A 355 -17.64 12.09 12.24
N MET A 356 -17.74 12.50 10.96
CA MET A 356 -17.12 13.74 10.51
C MET A 356 -17.93 14.50 9.47
N ARG A 357 -17.78 15.83 9.49
CA ARG A 357 -18.07 16.71 8.36
C ARG A 357 -16.78 16.92 7.58
N LEU A 358 -16.72 16.36 6.37
CA LEU A 358 -15.49 16.32 5.57
C LEU A 358 -15.37 17.56 4.67
N LEU A 359 -14.33 18.36 4.91
CA LEU A 359 -13.95 19.52 4.08
C LEU A 359 -13.39 19.04 2.74
N THR A 360 -14.23 18.99 1.71
CA THR A 360 -13.83 18.50 0.37
C THR A 360 -14.76 18.97 -0.73
N ASN A 361 -14.19 19.27 -1.91
CA ASN A 361 -14.90 19.47 -3.16
C ASN A 361 -14.87 18.22 -4.06
N ASN A 362 -14.26 17.11 -3.60
CA ASN A 362 -14.17 15.86 -4.33
C ASN A 362 -15.18 14.83 -3.78
N PRO A 363 -16.24 14.47 -4.52
CA PRO A 363 -17.19 13.44 -4.10
C PRO A 363 -16.57 12.06 -3.88
N ALA A 364 -15.59 11.69 -4.72
CA ALA A 364 -14.92 10.39 -4.67
C ALA A 364 -14.00 10.21 -3.45
N LYS A 365 -13.64 11.31 -2.73
CA LYS A 365 -12.78 11.23 -1.54
C LYS A 365 -13.40 10.46 -0.37
N ARG A 366 -14.67 10.15 -0.46
CA ARG A 366 -15.42 9.35 0.51
C ARG A 366 -14.97 7.88 0.54
N VAL A 367 -14.71 7.31 -0.64
CA VAL A 367 -14.45 5.86 -0.81
C VAL A 367 -13.19 5.41 -0.05
N GLY A 368 -12.14 6.22 0.01
CA GLY A 368 -10.89 5.86 0.70
C GLY A 368 -10.93 5.95 2.24
N LEU A 369 -12.03 6.44 2.82
CA LEU A 369 -12.22 6.55 4.28
C LEU A 369 -13.26 5.56 4.81
N ASP A 370 -14.12 5.04 3.93
CA ASP A 370 -15.11 4.03 4.30
C ASP A 370 -14.39 2.70 4.65
N GLY A 371 -14.93 1.98 5.60
CA GLY A 371 -14.40 0.66 6.00
C GLY A 371 -13.46 0.66 7.22
N TYR A 372 -13.10 1.85 7.74
CA TYR A 372 -12.32 2.00 8.98
C TYR A 372 -13.18 2.37 10.20
N GLY A 373 -14.51 2.23 10.11
CA GLY A 373 -15.43 2.61 11.16
C GLY A 373 -15.69 4.12 11.25
N LEU A 374 -15.26 4.89 10.24
CA LEU A 374 -15.50 6.33 10.13
C LEU A 374 -16.80 6.59 9.36
N HIS A 375 -17.62 7.53 9.84
CA HIS A 375 -18.87 7.93 9.19
C HIS A 375 -18.78 9.37 8.69
N ILE A 376 -18.91 9.58 7.38
CA ILE A 376 -19.00 10.92 6.79
C ILE A 376 -20.47 11.33 6.77
N ILE A 377 -20.84 12.22 7.68
CA ILE A 377 -22.23 12.69 7.83
C ILE A 377 -22.54 13.84 6.87
N GLU A 378 -21.54 14.65 6.52
CA GLU A 378 -21.70 15.80 5.63
C GLU A 378 -20.42 16.07 4.84
N ARG A 379 -20.55 16.59 3.62
CA ARG A 379 -19.46 17.22 2.87
C ARG A 379 -19.57 18.72 2.97
N VAL A 380 -18.53 19.36 3.48
CA VAL A 380 -18.44 20.80 3.58
C VAL A 380 -17.53 21.34 2.48
N PRO A 381 -18.02 22.17 1.57
CA PRO A 381 -17.20 22.68 0.47
C PRO A 381 -16.11 23.65 0.97
N LEU A 382 -14.96 23.58 0.33
CA LEU A 382 -13.88 24.56 0.50
C LEU A 382 -14.00 25.65 -0.55
N PRO A 383 -13.77 26.92 -0.18
CA PRO A 383 -13.77 28.01 -1.14
C PRO A 383 -12.65 27.81 -2.18
N VAL A 384 -13.00 27.97 -3.45
CA VAL A 384 -12.06 27.90 -4.57
C VAL A 384 -11.94 29.29 -5.20
N ARG A 385 -10.70 29.73 -5.44
CA ARG A 385 -10.42 30.96 -6.17
C ARG A 385 -9.70 30.61 -7.47
N ALA A 386 -10.42 30.76 -8.59
CA ALA A 386 -9.82 30.65 -9.89
C ALA A 386 -8.91 31.88 -10.18
N ASN A 387 -7.84 31.65 -10.93
CA ASN A 387 -6.96 32.68 -11.48
C ASN A 387 -6.46 32.23 -12.86
N ALA A 388 -5.82 33.09 -13.62
CA ALA A 388 -5.34 32.79 -14.97
C ALA A 388 -4.40 31.56 -15.04
N GLU A 389 -3.66 31.29 -13.97
CA GLU A 389 -2.70 30.18 -13.91
C GLU A 389 -3.34 28.84 -13.57
N ASN A 390 -4.41 28.83 -12.74
CA ASN A 390 -5.01 27.58 -12.25
C ASN A 390 -6.34 27.21 -12.89
N ILE A 391 -6.92 28.05 -13.73
CA ILE A 391 -8.25 27.80 -14.32
C ILE A 391 -8.30 26.48 -15.09
N ARG A 392 -7.29 26.17 -15.91
CA ARG A 392 -7.21 24.89 -16.66
C ARG A 392 -7.13 23.69 -15.70
N TYR A 393 -6.35 23.80 -14.63
CA TYR A 393 -6.25 22.78 -13.60
C TYR A 393 -7.59 22.54 -12.88
N LEU A 394 -8.32 23.60 -12.55
CA LEU A 394 -9.64 23.52 -11.92
C LEU A 394 -10.68 22.89 -12.86
N MET A 395 -10.66 23.26 -14.16
CA MET A 395 -11.49 22.62 -15.18
C MET A 395 -11.20 21.12 -15.28
N THR A 396 -9.93 20.71 -15.35
CA THR A 396 -9.56 19.30 -15.34
C THR A 396 -10.08 18.56 -14.10
N LYS A 397 -10.01 19.18 -12.92
CA LYS A 397 -10.59 18.64 -11.68
C LYS A 397 -12.10 18.42 -11.80
N ARG A 398 -12.83 19.40 -12.36
CA ARG A 398 -14.27 19.30 -12.54
C ARG A 398 -14.62 18.22 -13.58
N ASP A 399 -14.06 18.35 -14.79
CA ASP A 399 -14.51 17.63 -15.97
C ASP A 399 -14.00 16.18 -16.01
N LYS A 400 -12.75 15.93 -15.61
CA LYS A 400 -12.15 14.58 -15.62
C LYS A 400 -12.17 13.86 -14.26
N LEU A 401 -12.28 14.59 -13.15
CA LEU A 401 -12.17 14.02 -11.82
C LEU A 401 -13.44 14.23 -10.97
N GLY A 402 -14.50 14.77 -11.56
CA GLY A 402 -15.82 14.89 -10.94
C GLY A 402 -15.87 15.80 -9.70
N HIS A 403 -14.96 16.77 -9.57
CA HIS A 403 -15.00 17.73 -8.47
C HIS A 403 -16.20 18.67 -8.58
N ASP A 404 -16.84 18.95 -7.47
CA ASP A 404 -17.91 19.93 -7.34
C ASP A 404 -17.29 21.32 -7.21
N LEU A 405 -17.18 22.04 -8.33
CA LEU A 405 -16.54 23.34 -8.45
C LEU A 405 -17.49 24.30 -9.20
N ALA A 406 -18.48 24.82 -8.47
CA ALA A 406 -19.42 25.79 -9.04
C ALA A 406 -18.73 27.13 -9.37
N GLY A 407 -19.20 27.80 -10.41
CA GLY A 407 -18.80 29.19 -10.76
C GLY A 407 -17.51 29.31 -11.58
N LEU A 408 -16.94 28.19 -12.09
CA LEU A 408 -15.77 28.28 -12.97
C LEU A 408 -16.12 28.79 -14.38
N ASP A 409 -17.36 28.61 -14.82
CA ASP A 409 -17.82 29.06 -16.14
C ASP A 409 -17.99 30.59 -16.24
N ASP A 410 -18.13 31.25 -15.09
CA ASP A 410 -18.24 32.70 -14.99
C ASP A 410 -16.87 33.40 -14.89
N PHE A 411 -15.78 32.63 -14.99
CA PHE A 411 -14.43 33.18 -15.00
C PHE A 411 -14.15 33.88 -16.33
N HIS A 412 -14.61 35.11 -16.45
CA HIS A 412 -14.19 36.00 -17.51
C HIS A 412 -12.83 36.60 -17.14
N GLU A 413 -11.85 36.44 -18.01
CA GLU A 413 -10.56 37.11 -17.96
C GLU A 413 -10.76 38.64 -18.06
N SER A 414 -11.09 39.28 -16.97
CA SER A 414 -10.76 40.69 -16.80
C SER A 414 -9.26 40.77 -16.59
N VAL A 415 -8.50 40.52 -17.65
CA VAL A 415 -7.05 40.69 -17.66
C VAL A 415 -6.77 42.19 -17.67
N HIS A 416 -6.55 42.75 -16.49
CA HIS A 416 -5.62 43.84 -16.40
C HIS A 416 -4.22 43.27 -16.52
N LEU A 417 -3.66 43.33 -17.72
CA LEU A 417 -2.21 43.27 -17.91
C LEU A 417 -1.61 44.40 -17.02
N PRO A 418 -0.70 44.09 -16.10
CA PRO A 418 0.08 45.13 -15.47
C PRO A 418 0.89 45.78 -16.60
N GLY A 419 0.70 47.09 -16.73
CA GLY A 419 1.33 47.90 -17.76
C GLY A 419 2.84 47.69 -17.80
N GLU A 420 3.35 47.75 -19.03
CA GLU A 420 4.74 47.87 -19.39
C GLU A 420 5.47 48.74 -18.36
N PHE A 421 6.50 48.16 -17.74
CA PHE A 421 7.51 48.97 -17.12
C PHE A 421 8.22 49.73 -18.22
N GLY A 422 7.71 50.94 -18.49
CA GLY A 422 8.39 51.94 -19.28
C GLY A 422 9.76 52.18 -18.67
N GLY A 423 10.76 52.03 -19.48
CA GLY A 423 12.12 52.35 -19.13
C GLY A 423 12.28 53.87 -18.83
N ALA A 424 13.14 54.16 -17.90
CA ALA A 424 14.03 55.33 -17.96
C ALA A 424 15.11 55.18 -16.89
N LEU A 425 16.35 55.21 -17.39
CA LEU A 425 17.66 55.47 -16.77
C LEU A 425 18.24 54.43 -15.83
#